data_7c46916a1802616ead6100a7d351d3d9
#
_entry.id   7c46916a1802616ead6100a7d351d3d9
#
_cell.length_a   1.000
_cell.length_b   1.000
_cell.length_c   1.000
_cell.angle_alpha   90.00
_cell.angle_beta   90.00
_cell.angle_gamma   90.00
#
_symmetry.space_group_name_H-M   'P 1'
#
loop_
_entity.id
_entity.type
_entity.pdbx_description
1 polymer ?
#
loop_
_entity_poly.entity_id
_entity_poly.type
_entity_poly.pdbx_seq_one_letter_code
_entity_poly.pdbx_strand_id
1 'polypeptide(L)'
;MNPSNADVSLEVPPYLRVYKDGTLERLAGTQVAPSGLDPQTGVVSKDIVIKPQTGVSARLYCLNKEINDPQKLPIVLYFHGGAFCISSTSDPFYHNSLNALVAEANIIVISVNYRIAPEFPLPTAYEDCWDALKWVDSQAVGNDGLEPWLKDKADFERVYLVGDSAGANIAHHMALRAKSTSDLNLIKLNGIGSINPYFWSEKPIGLEVTDPVRKAMVDKWWNYVCPSDKGCDDLLINPFVDGAPSFANLACHKILVLIAEKDVLRDRGKLYHEKLVNSEWKGTAEIFETEGEDHVFHIFDPNCQKAKILIKRLASFINQ
;
A
#
# COMPACT_ATOMS: atom_id res chain seq x y z
N MET A 1 35.30 7.81 5.31
CA MET A 1 35.90 6.47 5.09
C MET A 1 34.81 5.60 4.52
N ASN A 2 35.04 4.98 3.36
CA ASN A 2 34.05 4.01 2.87
C ASN A 2 34.09 2.79 3.82
N PRO A 3 32.96 2.39 4.42
CA PRO A 3 32.95 1.21 5.26
C PRO A 3 33.37 -0.01 4.43
N SER A 4 34.27 -0.82 4.97
CA SER A 4 34.69 -2.06 4.30
C SER A 4 33.53 -3.07 4.40
N ASN A 5 33.38 -3.97 3.40
CA ASN A 5 32.36 -5.05 3.41
C ASN A 5 32.44 -5.93 4.69
N ALA A 6 33.53 -5.85 5.45
CA ALA A 6 33.71 -6.57 6.71
C ALA A 6 32.81 -6.06 7.86
N ASP A 7 32.24 -4.86 7.73
CA ASP A 7 31.47 -4.21 8.79
C ASP A 7 29.95 -4.37 8.60
N VAL A 8 29.48 -5.01 7.52
CA VAL A 8 28.06 -5.27 7.27
C VAL A 8 27.57 -6.44 8.14
N SER A 9 26.52 -6.22 8.91
CA SER A 9 25.86 -7.23 9.74
C SER A 9 24.67 -7.88 9.03
N LEU A 10 23.95 -7.08 8.22
CA LEU A 10 22.80 -7.52 7.43
C LEU A 10 22.78 -6.78 6.11
N GLU A 11 22.59 -7.50 5.02
CA GLU A 11 22.34 -6.91 3.72
C GLU A 11 21.08 -7.52 3.09
N VAL A 12 20.23 -6.65 2.54
CA VAL A 12 19.03 -7.03 1.79
C VAL A 12 19.12 -6.34 0.42
N PRO A 13 19.86 -6.92 -0.52
CA PRO A 13 20.03 -6.31 -1.84
C PRO A 13 18.72 -6.26 -2.64
N PRO A 14 18.50 -5.21 -3.41
CA PRO A 14 19.33 -4.02 -3.59
C PRO A 14 18.92 -2.86 -2.66
N TYR A 15 18.23 -3.10 -1.55
CA TYR A 15 17.44 -2.10 -0.85
C TYR A 15 18.11 -1.47 0.36
N LEU A 16 18.76 -2.27 1.23
CA LEU A 16 19.37 -1.72 2.44
C LEU A 16 20.56 -2.56 2.94
N ARG A 17 21.41 -1.91 3.75
CA ARG A 17 22.48 -2.51 4.57
C ARG A 17 22.38 -2.02 6.00
N VAL A 18 22.67 -2.93 6.93
CA VAL A 18 22.87 -2.61 8.34
C VAL A 18 24.30 -2.97 8.69
N TYR A 19 25.01 -2.04 9.28
CA TYR A 19 26.39 -2.22 9.72
C TYR A 19 26.45 -2.73 11.17
N LYS A 20 27.58 -3.28 11.58
CA LYS A 20 27.77 -3.83 12.95
C LYS A 20 27.64 -2.79 14.04
N ASP A 21 27.88 -1.53 13.72
CA ASP A 21 27.72 -0.39 14.64
C ASP A 21 26.24 0.09 14.76
N GLY A 22 25.31 -0.57 14.06
CA GLY A 22 23.91 -0.22 14.02
C GLY A 22 23.54 0.83 12.95
N THR A 23 24.52 1.34 12.20
CA THR A 23 24.25 2.28 11.11
C THR A 23 23.43 1.60 10.02
N LEU A 24 22.40 2.29 9.53
CA LEU A 24 21.53 1.85 8.44
C LEU A 24 21.82 2.68 7.18
N GLU A 25 21.98 1.99 6.07
CA GLU A 25 22.09 2.59 4.73
C GLU A 25 20.95 2.08 3.86
N ARG A 26 20.02 2.96 3.46
CA ARG A 26 19.02 2.65 2.43
C ARG A 26 19.60 2.92 1.06
N LEU A 27 19.62 1.88 0.21
CA LEU A 27 20.17 1.93 -1.14
C LEU A 27 19.11 2.25 -2.20
N ALA A 28 17.82 2.15 -1.82
CA ALA A 28 16.68 2.43 -2.66
C ALA A 28 15.61 3.21 -1.88
N GLY A 29 14.70 3.89 -2.60
CA GLY A 29 13.58 4.62 -2.00
C GLY A 29 13.96 5.88 -1.24
N THR A 30 15.14 6.44 -1.52
CA THR A 30 15.69 7.63 -0.83
C THR A 30 15.57 8.91 -1.64
N GLN A 31 15.22 8.82 -2.91
CA GLN A 31 15.02 9.97 -3.77
C GLN A 31 13.71 10.68 -3.45
N VAL A 32 13.65 11.98 -3.71
CA VAL A 32 12.50 12.83 -3.39
C VAL A 32 12.06 13.59 -4.64
N ALA A 33 10.83 13.34 -5.07
CA ALA A 33 10.12 14.17 -6.04
C ALA A 33 9.38 15.31 -5.28
N PRO A 34 9.50 16.57 -5.72
CA PRO A 34 8.72 17.65 -5.11
C PRO A 34 7.22 17.46 -5.40
N SER A 35 6.37 17.91 -4.48
CA SER A 35 4.94 18.07 -4.75
C SER A 35 4.69 19.30 -5.64
N GLY A 36 3.59 19.30 -6.38
CA GLY A 36 3.22 20.39 -7.28
C GLY A 36 2.41 19.91 -8.48
N LEU A 37 2.36 20.74 -9.52
CA LEU A 37 1.70 20.38 -10.78
C LEU A 37 2.61 19.51 -11.64
N ASP A 38 2.13 18.35 -12.03
CA ASP A 38 2.71 17.54 -13.10
C ASP A 38 2.14 17.99 -14.47
N PRO A 39 2.94 18.60 -15.32
CA PRO A 39 2.46 19.12 -16.62
C PRO A 39 2.11 18.01 -17.61
N GLN A 40 2.57 16.77 -17.41
CA GLN A 40 2.29 15.65 -18.32
C GLN A 40 0.90 15.07 -18.07
N THR A 41 0.50 14.95 -16.82
CA THR A 41 -0.80 14.37 -16.44
C THR A 41 -1.86 15.41 -16.08
N GLY A 42 -1.45 16.65 -15.77
CA GLY A 42 -2.33 17.69 -15.27
C GLY A 42 -2.75 17.47 -13.81
N VAL A 43 -2.12 16.54 -13.11
CA VAL A 43 -2.35 16.27 -11.70
C VAL A 43 -1.58 17.27 -10.84
N VAL A 44 -2.19 17.77 -9.80
CA VAL A 44 -1.55 18.57 -8.77
C VAL A 44 -1.45 17.78 -7.49
N SER A 45 -0.32 17.93 -6.78
CA SER A 45 -0.08 17.28 -5.50
C SER A 45 0.38 18.27 -4.43
N LYS A 46 0.13 17.95 -3.16
CA LYS A 46 0.62 18.71 -2.01
C LYS A 46 0.86 17.82 -0.82
N ASP A 47 1.83 18.19 0.00
CA ASP A 47 2.14 17.47 1.23
C ASP A 47 1.40 18.08 2.41
N ILE A 48 0.87 17.22 3.29
CA ILE A 48 0.15 17.61 4.52
C ILE A 48 0.64 16.80 5.71
N VAL A 49 0.52 17.37 6.90
CA VAL A 49 0.79 16.64 8.16
C VAL A 49 -0.54 16.18 8.73
N ILE A 50 -0.67 14.86 8.94
CA ILE A 50 -1.86 14.22 9.52
C ILE A 50 -1.78 14.25 11.05
N LYS A 51 -0.64 13.84 11.61
CA LYS A 51 -0.43 13.73 13.06
C LYS A 51 0.92 14.32 13.47
N PRO A 52 0.96 15.59 13.88
CA PRO A 52 2.21 16.29 14.23
C PRO A 52 3.04 15.57 15.30
N GLN A 53 2.39 14.91 16.26
CA GLN A 53 3.05 14.24 17.39
C GLN A 53 3.92 13.05 16.96
N THR A 54 3.59 12.40 15.87
CA THR A 54 4.33 11.24 15.35
C THR A 54 5.04 11.53 14.02
N GLY A 55 4.73 12.68 13.40
CA GLY A 55 5.26 13.04 12.07
C GLY A 55 4.56 12.35 10.90
N VAL A 56 3.47 11.59 11.16
CA VAL A 56 2.68 10.97 10.08
C VAL A 56 2.11 12.04 9.17
N SER A 57 2.36 11.89 7.88
CA SER A 57 2.00 12.83 6.83
C SER A 57 1.40 12.10 5.64
N ALA A 58 0.92 12.86 4.66
CA ALA A 58 0.47 12.31 3.40
C ALA A 58 0.76 13.26 2.25
N ARG A 59 0.84 12.72 1.03
CA ARG A 59 0.78 13.49 -0.20
C ARG A 59 -0.59 13.30 -0.82
N LEU A 60 -1.31 14.40 -1.02
CA LEU A 60 -2.59 14.45 -1.70
C LEU A 60 -2.38 14.68 -3.19
N TYR A 61 -3.22 14.04 -4.02
CA TYR A 61 -3.24 14.19 -5.47
C TYR A 61 -4.67 14.39 -5.96
N CYS A 62 -4.85 15.30 -6.93
CA CYS A 62 -6.11 15.56 -7.62
C CYS A 62 -5.84 16.13 -9.01
N LEU A 63 -6.72 15.92 -9.98
CA LEU A 63 -6.63 16.64 -11.25
C LEU A 63 -6.82 18.15 -11.03
N ASN A 64 -5.92 18.97 -11.58
CA ASN A 64 -5.94 20.42 -11.39
C ASN A 64 -7.26 21.07 -11.86
N LYS A 65 -7.83 20.61 -12.96
CA LYS A 65 -9.11 21.11 -13.50
C LYS A 65 -10.29 20.84 -12.56
N GLU A 66 -10.23 19.74 -11.80
CA GLU A 66 -11.33 19.31 -10.92
C GLU A 66 -11.39 20.13 -9.61
N ILE A 67 -10.34 20.90 -9.29
CA ILE A 67 -10.32 21.70 -8.05
C ILE A 67 -11.50 22.68 -7.99
N ASN A 68 -12.05 23.10 -9.12
CA ASN A 68 -13.19 24.02 -9.19
C ASN A 68 -14.50 23.39 -9.69
N ASP A 69 -14.51 22.06 -9.99
CA ASP A 69 -15.71 21.34 -10.40
C ASP A 69 -16.55 20.95 -9.17
N PRO A 70 -17.89 21.10 -9.15
CA PRO A 70 -18.73 20.68 -8.03
C PRO A 70 -18.88 19.16 -7.89
N GLN A 71 -18.43 18.35 -8.85
CA GLN A 71 -18.53 16.89 -8.79
C GLN A 71 -17.69 16.33 -7.65
N LYS A 72 -18.29 15.44 -6.84
CA LYS A 72 -17.58 14.71 -5.79
C LYS A 72 -16.83 13.51 -6.37
N LEU A 73 -15.59 13.33 -5.93
CA LEU A 73 -14.65 12.31 -6.42
C LEU A 73 -14.43 11.20 -5.40
N PRO A 74 -14.28 9.95 -5.84
CA PRO A 74 -13.87 8.87 -4.94
C PRO A 74 -12.54 9.20 -4.26
N ILE A 75 -12.39 8.72 -3.03
CA ILE A 75 -11.15 8.83 -2.25
C ILE A 75 -10.41 7.51 -2.31
N VAL A 76 -9.12 7.55 -2.58
CA VAL A 76 -8.20 6.43 -2.43
C VAL A 76 -7.18 6.76 -1.35
N LEU A 77 -7.17 6.01 -0.25
CA LEU A 77 -6.01 5.96 0.64
C LEU A 77 -5.03 4.97 0.03
N TYR A 78 -3.86 5.48 -0.35
CA TYR A 78 -2.81 4.66 -0.94
C TYR A 78 -1.70 4.40 0.07
N PHE A 79 -1.34 3.14 0.24
CA PHE A 79 -0.25 2.69 1.07
C PHE A 79 0.86 2.16 0.16
N HIS A 80 2.03 2.81 0.19
CA HIS A 80 3.16 2.40 -0.64
C HIS A 80 3.77 1.07 -0.18
N GLY A 81 4.42 0.37 -1.10
CA GLY A 81 5.19 -0.83 -0.79
C GLY A 81 6.56 -0.52 -0.17
N GLY A 82 7.54 -1.41 -0.44
CA GLY A 82 8.89 -1.28 0.10
C GLY A 82 9.15 -2.11 1.34
N ALA A 83 8.42 -3.22 1.50
CA ALA A 83 8.58 -4.21 2.57
C ALA A 83 8.65 -3.59 3.99
N PHE A 84 7.92 -2.50 4.23
CA PHE A 84 7.89 -1.72 5.47
C PHE A 84 9.21 -1.07 5.87
N CYS A 85 10.23 -1.04 5.01
CA CYS A 85 11.57 -0.55 5.37
C CYS A 85 12.21 0.41 4.37
N ILE A 86 11.62 0.63 3.19
CA ILE A 86 12.08 1.59 2.18
C ILE A 86 10.92 2.38 1.60
N SER A 87 11.26 3.40 0.80
CA SER A 87 10.34 4.30 0.09
C SER A 87 9.58 5.29 0.99
N SER A 88 8.85 6.17 0.36
CA SER A 88 8.01 7.20 0.96
C SER A 88 6.99 7.72 -0.06
N THR A 89 6.08 8.57 0.37
CA THR A 89 5.13 9.25 -0.53
C THR A 89 5.80 10.20 -1.53
N SER A 90 7.03 10.61 -1.26
CA SER A 90 7.82 11.48 -2.14
C SER A 90 8.79 10.72 -3.05
N ASP A 91 8.85 9.39 -2.96
CA ASP A 91 9.64 8.57 -3.89
C ASP A 91 9.16 8.81 -5.32
N PRO A 92 10.06 9.17 -6.27
CA PRO A 92 9.70 9.48 -7.66
C PRO A 92 8.91 8.36 -8.36
N PHE A 93 9.19 7.10 -8.07
CA PHE A 93 8.46 5.97 -8.65
C PHE A 93 6.99 5.99 -8.23
N TYR A 94 6.70 6.14 -6.93
CA TYR A 94 5.34 6.27 -6.43
C TYR A 94 4.68 7.55 -6.91
N HIS A 95 5.39 8.67 -6.87
CA HIS A 95 4.86 9.95 -7.35
C HIS A 95 4.38 9.86 -8.79
N ASN A 96 5.18 9.29 -9.69
CA ASN A 96 4.85 9.15 -11.11
C ASN A 96 3.69 8.17 -11.35
N SER A 97 3.71 7.03 -10.66
CA SER A 97 2.64 6.03 -10.76
C SER A 97 1.29 6.58 -10.26
N LEU A 98 1.29 7.34 -9.15
CA LEU A 98 0.08 7.94 -8.62
C LEU A 98 -0.44 9.09 -9.47
N ASN A 99 0.42 9.89 -10.08
CA ASN A 99 0.01 10.88 -11.08
C ASN A 99 -0.73 10.18 -12.26
N ALA A 100 -0.19 9.06 -12.76
CA ALA A 100 -0.83 8.30 -13.83
C ALA A 100 -2.20 7.71 -13.39
N LEU A 101 -2.29 7.17 -12.18
CA LEU A 101 -3.54 6.64 -11.63
C LEU A 101 -4.61 7.73 -11.48
N VAL A 102 -4.26 8.88 -10.92
CA VAL A 102 -5.20 10.01 -10.72
C VAL A 102 -5.68 10.55 -12.06
N ALA A 103 -4.79 10.66 -13.03
CA ALA A 103 -5.16 11.12 -14.37
C ALA A 103 -6.13 10.16 -15.10
N GLU A 104 -5.94 8.85 -14.93
CA GLU A 104 -6.81 7.84 -15.56
C GLU A 104 -8.14 7.68 -14.83
N ALA A 105 -8.13 7.72 -13.49
CA ALA A 105 -9.30 7.38 -12.68
C ALA A 105 -10.18 8.58 -12.31
N ASN A 106 -9.66 9.82 -12.38
CA ASN A 106 -10.31 11.03 -11.89
C ASN A 106 -10.76 10.91 -10.42
N ILE A 107 -9.81 10.78 -9.51
CA ILE A 107 -10.00 10.52 -8.08
C ILE A 107 -9.15 11.44 -7.23
N ILE A 108 -9.42 11.48 -5.93
CA ILE A 108 -8.49 12.03 -4.94
C ILE A 108 -7.67 10.87 -4.35
N VAL A 109 -6.34 10.97 -4.42
CA VAL A 109 -5.43 10.05 -3.75
C VAL A 109 -4.84 10.71 -2.52
N ILE A 110 -4.84 9.98 -1.41
CA ILE A 110 -4.15 10.31 -0.15
C ILE A 110 -3.09 9.23 0.06
N SER A 111 -1.87 9.50 -0.40
CA SER A 111 -0.73 8.61 -0.21
C SER A 111 -0.14 8.80 1.18
N VAL A 112 -0.21 7.77 2.03
CA VAL A 112 0.16 7.85 3.44
C VAL A 112 1.66 7.62 3.62
N ASN A 113 2.33 8.57 4.27
CA ASN A 113 3.74 8.47 4.64
C ASN A 113 3.87 7.91 6.06
N TYR A 114 3.70 6.60 6.17
CA TYR A 114 3.81 5.87 7.42
C TYR A 114 5.28 5.65 7.81
N ARG A 115 5.56 5.55 9.11
CA ARG A 115 6.90 5.28 9.64
C ARG A 115 7.35 3.85 9.30
N ILE A 116 8.60 3.69 8.96
CA ILE A 116 9.17 2.44 8.43
C ILE A 116 10.23 1.86 9.36
N ALA A 117 10.40 0.54 9.28
CA ALA A 117 11.45 -0.19 10.00
C ALA A 117 12.85 0.12 9.37
N PRO A 118 13.93 -0.08 10.12
CA PRO A 118 13.97 -0.61 11.49
C PRO A 118 13.77 0.45 12.58
N GLU A 119 13.79 1.74 12.27
CA GLU A 119 13.63 2.81 13.25
C GLU A 119 12.27 2.70 13.96
N PHE A 120 11.27 2.23 13.23
CA PHE A 120 9.92 2.00 13.71
C PHE A 120 9.44 0.60 13.28
N PRO A 121 9.77 -0.45 14.06
CA PRO A 121 9.37 -1.80 13.72
C PRO A 121 7.84 -1.96 13.73
N LEU A 122 7.36 -3.02 13.07
CA LEU A 122 5.93 -3.37 13.11
C LEU A 122 5.50 -3.66 14.56
N PRO A 123 4.29 -3.23 14.96
CA PRO A 123 3.17 -2.82 14.09
C PRO A 123 3.06 -1.31 13.81
N THR A 124 4.10 -0.49 14.00
CA THR A 124 4.02 0.98 13.90
C THR A 124 3.37 1.46 12.58
N ALA A 125 3.73 0.86 11.45
CA ALA A 125 3.16 1.23 10.14
C ALA A 125 1.64 1.08 10.08
N TYR A 126 1.08 0.04 10.71
CA TYR A 126 -0.38 -0.16 10.78
C TYR A 126 -1.06 0.89 11.66
N GLU A 127 -0.43 1.28 12.77
CA GLU A 127 -0.98 2.33 13.65
C GLU A 127 -0.98 3.69 12.93
N ASP A 128 0.07 4.01 12.17
CA ASP A 128 0.15 5.25 11.40
C ASP A 128 -0.90 5.29 10.28
N CYS A 129 -1.09 4.17 9.56
CA CYS A 129 -2.10 4.05 8.53
C CYS A 129 -3.53 4.10 9.10
N TRP A 130 -3.73 3.57 10.31
CA TRP A 130 -4.99 3.70 11.03
C TRP A 130 -5.27 5.15 11.45
N ASP A 131 -4.27 5.87 11.92
CA ASP A 131 -4.40 7.28 12.22
C ASP A 131 -4.73 8.11 10.97
N ALA A 132 -4.16 7.76 9.81
CA ALA A 132 -4.52 8.39 8.55
C ALA A 132 -5.97 8.12 8.15
N LEU A 133 -6.47 6.91 8.35
CA LEU A 133 -7.85 6.54 8.06
C LEU A 133 -8.83 7.29 8.97
N LYS A 134 -8.54 7.40 10.27
CA LYS A 134 -9.32 8.22 11.22
C LYS A 134 -9.29 9.70 10.87
N TRP A 135 -8.14 10.19 10.39
CA TRP A 135 -8.04 11.57 9.93
C TRP A 135 -8.97 11.80 8.72
N VAL A 136 -9.02 10.88 7.74
CA VAL A 136 -9.97 10.99 6.62
C VAL A 136 -11.42 10.98 7.11
N ASP A 137 -11.77 10.10 8.05
CA ASP A 137 -13.11 10.06 8.65
C ASP A 137 -13.47 11.40 9.30
N SER A 138 -12.53 12.03 10.00
CA SER A 138 -12.74 13.34 10.62
C SER A 138 -12.98 14.47 9.61
N GLN A 139 -12.50 14.34 8.37
CA GLN A 139 -12.73 15.34 7.32
C GLN A 139 -14.18 15.35 6.82
N ALA A 140 -14.94 14.30 7.05
CA ALA A 140 -16.35 14.20 6.63
C ALA A 140 -17.32 15.03 7.51
N VAL A 141 -16.87 15.54 8.66
CA VAL A 141 -17.72 16.28 9.61
C VAL A 141 -18.20 17.64 9.08
N GLY A 142 -17.52 18.23 8.09
CA GLY A 142 -17.95 19.49 7.46
C GLY A 142 -17.65 20.77 8.23
N ASN A 143 -16.80 20.74 9.28
CA ASN A 143 -16.45 21.88 10.11
C ASN A 143 -15.33 22.76 9.50
N ASP A 144 -15.10 23.94 10.09
CA ASP A 144 -13.98 24.80 9.73
C ASP A 144 -12.62 24.15 10.10
N GLY A 145 -11.59 24.42 9.29
CA GLY A 145 -10.24 23.85 9.49
C GLY A 145 -9.97 22.52 8.78
N LEU A 146 -10.91 22.05 7.98
CA LEU A 146 -10.74 20.85 7.17
C LEU A 146 -9.82 21.08 5.97
N GLU A 147 -9.24 19.97 5.45
CA GLU A 147 -8.47 20.00 4.21
C GLU A 147 -9.37 20.44 3.03
N PRO A 148 -9.09 21.58 2.36
CA PRO A 148 -10.00 22.14 1.37
C PRO A 148 -10.35 21.17 0.23
N TRP A 149 -9.38 20.39 -0.28
CA TRP A 149 -9.66 19.45 -1.36
C TRP A 149 -10.63 18.35 -0.94
N LEU A 150 -10.56 17.89 0.32
CA LEU A 150 -11.49 16.88 0.83
C LEU A 150 -12.85 17.48 1.12
N LYS A 151 -12.91 18.65 1.75
CA LYS A 151 -14.15 19.36 2.03
C LYS A 151 -14.97 19.60 0.75
N ASP A 152 -14.31 20.09 -0.29
CA ASP A 152 -15.00 20.56 -1.49
C ASP A 152 -15.23 19.43 -2.52
N LYS A 153 -14.38 18.41 -2.55
CA LYS A 153 -14.32 17.41 -3.65
C LYS A 153 -14.54 15.97 -3.24
N ALA A 154 -14.30 15.60 -1.99
CA ALA A 154 -14.33 14.20 -1.60
C ALA A 154 -15.75 13.64 -1.53
N ASP A 155 -15.91 12.40 -2.01
CA ASP A 155 -17.06 11.55 -1.77
C ASP A 155 -16.72 10.53 -0.68
N PHE A 156 -17.11 10.84 0.55
CA PHE A 156 -16.85 10.00 1.71
C PHE A 156 -17.66 8.70 1.73
N GLU A 157 -18.68 8.57 0.85
CA GLU A 157 -19.41 7.34 0.62
C GLU A 157 -18.66 6.39 -0.35
N ARG A 158 -17.59 6.86 -1.00
CA ARG A 158 -16.77 6.10 -1.96
C ARG A 158 -15.30 6.13 -1.59
N VAL A 159 -14.91 5.42 -0.53
CA VAL A 159 -13.54 5.33 -0.04
C VAL A 159 -12.94 3.96 -0.36
N TYR A 160 -11.76 3.96 -0.94
CA TYR A 160 -11.01 2.76 -1.31
C TYR A 160 -9.66 2.71 -0.61
N LEU A 161 -9.25 1.53 -0.20
CA LEU A 161 -7.91 1.26 0.30
C LEU A 161 -7.12 0.60 -0.82
N VAL A 162 -6.04 1.22 -1.26
CA VAL A 162 -5.20 0.70 -2.34
C VAL A 162 -3.75 0.66 -1.87
N GLY A 163 -3.04 -0.37 -2.26
CA GLY A 163 -1.61 -0.45 -1.98
C GLY A 163 -0.96 -1.57 -2.79
N ASP A 164 0.34 -1.51 -2.84
CA ASP A 164 1.18 -2.50 -3.48
C ASP A 164 2.09 -3.19 -2.45
N SER A 165 2.36 -4.49 -2.63
CA SER A 165 3.29 -5.23 -1.78
C SER A 165 2.92 -5.10 -0.28
N ALA A 166 3.79 -4.51 0.54
CA ALA A 166 3.53 -4.19 1.95
C ALA A 166 2.31 -3.28 2.12
N GLY A 167 2.08 -2.35 1.21
CA GLY A 167 0.89 -1.48 1.22
C GLY A 167 -0.42 -2.23 0.96
N ALA A 168 -0.40 -3.26 0.13
CA ALA A 168 -1.57 -4.12 -0.07
C ALA A 168 -1.90 -4.96 1.18
N ASN A 169 -0.88 -5.40 1.91
CA ASN A 169 -1.02 -6.02 3.21
C ASN A 169 -1.62 -5.04 4.22
N ILE A 170 -1.13 -3.80 4.29
CA ILE A 170 -1.72 -2.74 5.14
C ILE A 170 -3.20 -2.54 4.80
N ALA A 171 -3.56 -2.42 3.51
CA ALA A 171 -4.95 -2.22 3.08
C ALA A 171 -5.89 -3.33 3.60
N HIS A 172 -5.44 -4.59 3.57
CA HIS A 172 -6.17 -5.72 4.14
C HIS A 172 -6.41 -5.54 5.65
N HIS A 173 -5.36 -5.24 6.41
CA HIS A 173 -5.46 -5.08 7.87
C HIS A 173 -6.29 -3.85 8.28
N MET A 174 -6.23 -2.77 7.51
CA MET A 174 -7.09 -1.59 7.74
C MET A 174 -8.57 -1.94 7.55
N ALA A 175 -8.91 -2.73 6.53
CA ALA A 175 -10.30 -3.15 6.31
C ALA A 175 -10.81 -4.12 7.39
N LEU A 176 -9.96 -5.00 7.91
CA LEU A 176 -10.31 -5.86 9.06
C LEU A 176 -10.54 -5.01 10.32
N ARG A 177 -9.62 -4.07 10.60
CA ARG A 177 -9.70 -3.19 11.78
C ARG A 177 -10.96 -2.31 11.72
N ALA A 178 -11.28 -1.77 10.55
CA ALA A 178 -12.47 -0.94 10.36
C ALA A 178 -13.78 -1.66 10.70
N LYS A 179 -13.86 -2.97 10.48
CA LYS A 179 -15.04 -3.76 10.85
C LYS A 179 -15.11 -4.07 12.36
N SER A 180 -13.97 -4.15 13.02
CA SER A 180 -13.85 -4.56 14.42
C SER A 180 -13.98 -3.41 15.43
N THR A 181 -13.99 -2.17 14.96
CA THR A 181 -14.06 -0.96 15.79
C THR A 181 -15.23 -0.07 15.42
N SER A 182 -15.58 0.85 16.32
CA SER A 182 -16.54 1.93 16.06
C SER A 182 -15.85 3.28 15.80
N ASP A 183 -14.56 3.26 15.43
CA ASP A 183 -13.77 4.49 15.27
C ASP A 183 -14.04 5.23 13.96
N LEU A 184 -14.59 4.54 12.95
CA LEU A 184 -14.95 5.09 11.65
C LEU A 184 -16.46 5.10 11.49
N ASN A 185 -17.05 6.28 11.41
CA ASN A 185 -18.51 6.44 11.39
C ASN A 185 -19.02 7.27 10.21
N LEU A 186 -18.15 7.97 9.52
CA LEU A 186 -18.50 8.99 8.53
C LEU A 186 -18.06 8.61 7.12
N ILE A 187 -17.13 7.67 6.99
CA ILE A 187 -16.68 7.16 5.69
C ILE A 187 -17.22 5.76 5.43
N LYS A 188 -17.40 5.44 4.16
CA LYS A 188 -17.78 4.10 3.71
C LYS A 188 -16.66 3.47 2.90
N LEU A 189 -16.10 2.39 3.42
CA LEU A 189 -15.09 1.61 2.70
C LEU A 189 -15.77 0.75 1.63
N ASN A 190 -15.53 1.07 0.37
CA ASN A 190 -16.14 0.39 -0.77
C ASN A 190 -15.32 -0.80 -1.23
N GLY A 191 -14.00 -0.65 -1.31
CA GLY A 191 -13.18 -1.72 -1.85
C GLY A 191 -11.70 -1.63 -1.50
N ILE A 192 -10.99 -2.72 -1.85
CA ILE A 192 -9.54 -2.84 -1.75
C ILE A 192 -8.97 -3.09 -3.14
N GLY A 193 -8.00 -2.26 -3.56
CA GLY A 193 -7.09 -2.53 -4.66
C GLY A 193 -5.80 -3.14 -4.12
N SER A 194 -5.65 -4.45 -4.23
CA SER A 194 -4.54 -5.21 -3.66
C SER A 194 -3.54 -5.58 -4.77
N ILE A 195 -2.43 -4.85 -4.87
CA ILE A 195 -1.46 -5.01 -5.94
C ILE A 195 -0.26 -5.80 -5.44
N ASN A 196 0.03 -6.95 -6.04
CA ASN A 196 1.14 -7.84 -5.67
C ASN A 196 1.26 -8.03 -4.14
N PRO A 197 0.19 -8.46 -3.43
CA PRO A 197 0.09 -8.37 -1.98
C PRO A 197 1.19 -9.13 -1.25
N TYR A 198 1.82 -8.47 -0.29
CA TYR A 198 2.84 -9.09 0.55
C TYR A 198 2.18 -9.92 1.65
N PHE A 199 1.72 -11.12 1.28
CA PHE A 199 1.39 -12.20 2.20
C PHE A 199 2.45 -13.29 2.09
N TRP A 200 2.74 -13.96 3.21
CA TRP A 200 3.83 -14.93 3.26
C TRP A 200 3.56 -16.01 4.30
N SER A 201 4.42 -17.04 4.38
CA SER A 201 4.44 -18.01 5.49
C SER A 201 5.76 -18.80 5.52
N GLU A 202 5.97 -19.54 6.60
CA GLU A 202 7.10 -20.46 6.72
C GLU A 202 7.04 -21.55 5.64
N LYS A 203 5.88 -22.14 5.41
CA LYS A 203 5.69 -23.21 4.42
C LYS A 203 5.62 -22.61 3.00
N PRO A 204 6.56 -22.94 2.11
CA PRO A 204 6.57 -22.41 0.75
C PRO A 204 5.45 -22.99 -0.11
N ILE A 205 4.95 -22.18 -1.05
CA ILE A 205 3.99 -22.59 -2.10
C ILE A 205 4.45 -22.08 -3.48
N GLY A 206 3.98 -22.73 -4.55
CA GLY A 206 4.17 -22.26 -5.94
C GLY A 206 5.61 -21.90 -6.27
N LEU A 207 5.83 -20.66 -6.73
CA LEU A 207 7.15 -20.16 -7.10
C LEU A 207 8.16 -20.12 -5.93
N GLU A 208 7.71 -20.01 -4.70
CA GLU A 208 8.57 -20.05 -3.51
C GLU A 208 9.32 -21.38 -3.38
N VAL A 209 8.71 -22.50 -3.85
CA VAL A 209 9.32 -23.82 -3.85
C VAL A 209 10.45 -23.92 -4.88
N THR A 210 10.27 -23.27 -6.04
CA THR A 210 11.22 -23.33 -7.15
C THR A 210 12.30 -22.26 -7.10
N ASP A 211 12.12 -21.21 -6.28
CA ASP A 211 13.09 -20.15 -6.04
C ASP A 211 13.40 -19.98 -4.54
N PRO A 212 14.19 -20.92 -3.97
CA PRO A 212 14.53 -20.89 -2.55
C PRO A 212 15.39 -19.67 -2.17
N VAL A 213 16.07 -19.04 -3.14
CA VAL A 213 16.87 -17.83 -2.90
C VAL A 213 15.97 -16.64 -2.62
N ARG A 214 14.97 -16.39 -3.48
CA ARG A 214 13.95 -15.35 -3.21
C ARG A 214 13.16 -15.66 -1.95
N LYS A 215 12.81 -16.94 -1.71
CA LYS A 215 12.13 -17.36 -0.47
C LYS A 215 12.93 -16.92 0.77
N ALA A 216 14.20 -17.31 0.85
CA ALA A 216 15.06 -16.95 1.98
C ALA A 216 15.26 -15.44 2.15
N MET A 217 15.30 -14.69 1.05
CA MET A 217 15.37 -13.24 1.06
C MET A 217 14.12 -12.61 1.70
N VAL A 218 12.92 -13.07 1.31
CA VAL A 218 11.66 -12.55 1.84
C VAL A 218 11.49 -12.95 3.31
N ASP A 219 11.86 -14.17 3.71
CA ASP A 219 11.88 -14.62 5.12
C ASP A 219 12.74 -13.70 5.99
N LYS A 220 13.94 -13.39 5.50
CA LYS A 220 14.88 -12.51 6.20
C LYS A 220 14.31 -11.10 6.33
N TRP A 221 13.62 -10.61 5.32
CA TRP A 221 12.98 -9.31 5.33
C TRP A 221 11.90 -9.19 6.38
N TRP A 222 10.98 -10.16 6.37
CA TRP A 222 9.91 -10.15 7.35
C TRP A 222 10.42 -10.19 8.78
N ASN A 223 11.32 -11.11 9.07
CA ASN A 223 11.93 -11.24 10.41
C ASN A 223 12.71 -9.99 10.86
N TYR A 224 13.19 -9.20 9.91
CA TYR A 224 13.87 -7.94 10.21
C TYR A 224 12.90 -6.80 10.57
N VAL A 225 11.76 -6.70 9.91
CA VAL A 225 10.81 -5.59 10.11
C VAL A 225 9.77 -5.89 11.19
N CYS A 226 9.50 -7.17 11.46
CA CYS A 226 8.54 -7.64 12.47
C CYS A 226 9.25 -8.50 13.52
N PRO A 227 9.57 -7.96 14.70
CA PRO A 227 10.20 -8.70 15.78
C PRO A 227 9.19 -9.60 16.50
N SER A 228 8.65 -10.60 15.79
CA SER A 228 7.70 -11.59 16.29
C SER A 228 8.38 -12.93 16.53
N ASP A 229 7.96 -13.66 17.55
CA ASP A 229 8.37 -15.03 17.83
C ASP A 229 7.72 -16.07 16.90
N LYS A 230 6.74 -15.64 16.10
CA LYS A 230 6.02 -16.47 15.14
C LYS A 230 6.66 -16.52 13.74
N GLY A 231 7.76 -15.77 13.52
CA GLY A 231 8.41 -15.71 12.22
C GLY A 231 7.45 -15.33 11.09
N CYS A 232 7.56 -16.04 9.98
CA CYS A 232 6.71 -15.81 8.80
C CYS A 232 5.27 -16.36 8.93
N ASP A 233 4.91 -16.97 10.06
CA ASP A 233 3.53 -17.35 10.38
C ASP A 233 2.86 -16.36 11.35
N ASP A 234 3.44 -15.17 11.54
CA ASP A 234 2.79 -14.08 12.22
C ASP A 234 1.52 -13.64 11.49
N LEU A 235 0.45 -13.30 12.25
CA LEU A 235 -0.86 -12.95 11.70
C LEU A 235 -0.83 -11.70 10.80
N LEU A 236 0.17 -10.84 10.96
CA LEU A 236 0.33 -9.65 10.13
C LEU A 236 0.78 -9.99 8.71
N ILE A 237 1.52 -11.09 8.52
CA ILE A 237 1.98 -11.49 7.18
C ILE A 237 1.23 -12.69 6.64
N ASN A 238 0.75 -13.58 7.51
CA ASN A 238 0.06 -14.80 7.12
C ASN A 238 -1.42 -14.79 7.56
N PRO A 239 -2.32 -14.23 6.75
CA PRO A 239 -3.75 -14.21 7.05
C PRO A 239 -4.44 -15.57 6.84
N PHE A 240 -3.67 -16.64 6.55
CA PHE A 240 -4.19 -17.97 6.22
C PHE A 240 -4.01 -18.99 7.34
N VAL A 241 -3.29 -18.65 8.40
CA VAL A 241 -3.04 -19.55 9.54
C VAL A 241 -4.23 -19.61 10.48
N ASP A 242 -4.28 -20.67 11.27
CA ASP A 242 -5.26 -20.81 12.34
C ASP A 242 -5.13 -19.66 13.35
N GLY A 243 -6.26 -19.08 13.72
CA GLY A 243 -6.33 -17.91 14.60
C GLY A 243 -6.23 -16.56 13.88
N ALA A 244 -5.99 -16.52 12.57
CA ALA A 244 -6.09 -15.29 11.79
C ALA A 244 -7.55 -14.76 11.78
N PRO A 245 -7.75 -13.44 11.75
CA PRO A 245 -9.08 -12.84 11.61
C PRO A 245 -9.80 -13.36 10.36
N SER A 246 -11.07 -13.72 10.50
CA SER A 246 -11.87 -14.19 9.37
C SER A 246 -12.03 -13.12 8.29
N PHE A 247 -11.93 -13.49 7.03
CA PHE A 247 -12.21 -12.60 5.89
C PHE A 247 -13.66 -12.08 5.88
N ALA A 248 -14.61 -12.76 6.55
CA ALA A 248 -15.95 -12.26 6.77
C ALA A 248 -15.98 -10.90 7.49
N ASN A 249 -14.90 -10.55 8.19
CA ASN A 249 -14.73 -9.30 8.92
C ASN A 249 -14.09 -8.16 8.09
N LEU A 250 -13.98 -8.29 6.79
CA LEU A 250 -13.55 -7.18 5.92
C LEU A 250 -14.67 -6.14 5.80
N ALA A 251 -14.36 -4.88 6.04
CA ALA A 251 -15.34 -3.77 6.05
C ALA A 251 -15.70 -3.25 4.64
N CYS A 252 -15.23 -3.89 3.59
CA CYS A 252 -15.53 -3.53 2.20
C CYS A 252 -16.36 -4.62 1.52
N HIS A 253 -16.94 -4.30 0.33
CA HIS A 253 -17.77 -5.24 -0.41
C HIS A 253 -17.19 -5.66 -1.77
N LYS A 254 -16.03 -5.12 -2.17
CA LYS A 254 -15.31 -5.57 -3.38
C LYS A 254 -13.80 -5.50 -3.21
N ILE A 255 -13.10 -6.46 -3.79
CA ILE A 255 -11.63 -6.53 -3.77
C ILE A 255 -11.13 -6.88 -5.17
N LEU A 256 -10.16 -6.12 -5.66
CA LEU A 256 -9.41 -6.42 -6.88
C LEU A 256 -7.99 -6.84 -6.49
N VAL A 257 -7.63 -8.08 -6.80
CA VAL A 257 -6.28 -8.62 -6.60
C VAL A 257 -5.53 -8.55 -7.93
N LEU A 258 -4.45 -7.79 -7.97
CA LEU A 258 -3.59 -7.63 -9.13
C LEU A 258 -2.27 -8.34 -8.85
N ILE A 259 -1.88 -9.28 -9.71
CA ILE A 259 -0.66 -10.10 -9.57
C ILE A 259 0.16 -10.09 -10.84
N ALA A 260 1.43 -10.48 -10.75
CA ALA A 260 2.35 -10.57 -11.87
C ALA A 260 2.94 -11.99 -11.96
N GLU A 261 3.12 -12.49 -13.18
CA GLU A 261 3.46 -13.89 -13.45
C GLU A 261 4.78 -14.34 -12.82
N LYS A 262 5.80 -13.47 -12.83
CA LYS A 262 7.15 -13.77 -12.33
C LYS A 262 7.38 -13.40 -10.88
N ASP A 263 6.37 -12.77 -10.25
CA ASP A 263 6.45 -12.34 -8.85
C ASP A 263 6.46 -13.56 -7.92
N VAL A 264 7.42 -13.62 -7.02
CA VAL A 264 7.49 -14.68 -5.99
C VAL A 264 6.27 -14.67 -5.06
N LEU A 265 5.58 -13.52 -4.92
CA LEU A 265 4.34 -13.36 -4.14
C LEU A 265 3.07 -13.76 -4.92
N ARG A 266 3.19 -14.08 -6.22
CA ARG A 266 2.06 -14.41 -7.11
C ARG A 266 1.11 -15.44 -6.53
N ASP A 267 1.67 -16.56 -6.06
CA ASP A 267 0.86 -17.68 -5.60
C ASP A 267 0.19 -17.39 -4.26
N ARG A 268 0.74 -16.50 -3.45
CA ARG A 268 0.08 -15.94 -2.25
C ARG A 268 -1.08 -15.02 -2.63
N GLY A 269 -0.94 -14.22 -3.66
CA GLY A 269 -2.03 -13.42 -4.21
C GLY A 269 -3.18 -14.29 -4.75
N LYS A 270 -2.86 -15.41 -5.44
CA LYS A 270 -3.85 -16.40 -5.87
C LYS A 270 -4.57 -17.06 -4.69
N LEU A 271 -3.81 -17.47 -3.68
CA LEU A 271 -4.37 -18.04 -2.44
C LEU A 271 -5.27 -17.04 -1.71
N TYR A 272 -4.87 -15.77 -1.65
CA TYR A 272 -5.69 -14.72 -1.04
C TYR A 272 -7.04 -14.58 -1.74
N HIS A 273 -7.03 -14.49 -3.07
CA HIS A 273 -8.27 -14.46 -3.86
C HIS A 273 -9.13 -15.73 -3.64
N GLU A 274 -8.54 -16.91 -3.68
CA GLU A 274 -9.23 -18.18 -3.43
C GLU A 274 -9.91 -18.20 -2.05
N LYS A 275 -9.18 -17.77 -1.02
CA LYS A 275 -9.72 -17.71 0.35
C LYS A 275 -10.84 -16.69 0.49
N LEU A 276 -10.76 -15.54 -0.18
CA LEU A 276 -11.85 -14.55 -0.21
C LEU A 276 -13.13 -15.15 -0.80
N VAL A 277 -13.01 -15.77 -1.99
CA VAL A 277 -14.17 -16.35 -2.71
C VAL A 277 -14.82 -17.50 -1.93
N ASN A 278 -14.00 -18.29 -1.23
CA ASN A 278 -14.49 -19.46 -0.46
C ASN A 278 -14.83 -19.12 1.01
N SER A 279 -14.71 -17.86 1.42
CA SER A 279 -15.06 -17.42 2.78
C SER A 279 -16.54 -17.05 2.92
N GLU A 280 -16.94 -16.72 4.15
CA GLU A 280 -18.27 -16.16 4.43
C GLU A 280 -18.38 -14.65 4.12
N TRP A 281 -17.33 -14.03 3.61
CA TRP A 281 -17.37 -12.65 3.17
C TRP A 281 -18.41 -12.44 2.06
N LYS A 282 -19.22 -11.40 2.19
CA LYS A 282 -20.38 -11.15 1.30
C LYS A 282 -20.06 -10.21 0.13
N GLY A 283 -18.77 -9.92 -0.10
CA GLY A 283 -18.32 -9.10 -1.21
C GLY A 283 -18.01 -9.90 -2.47
N THR A 284 -17.47 -9.19 -3.46
CA THR A 284 -16.96 -9.76 -4.72
C THR A 284 -15.45 -9.60 -4.81
N ALA A 285 -14.75 -10.66 -5.18
CA ALA A 285 -13.31 -10.62 -5.42
C ALA A 285 -13.02 -10.91 -6.90
N GLU A 286 -12.19 -10.05 -7.49
CA GLU A 286 -11.67 -10.24 -8.83
C GLU A 286 -10.16 -10.42 -8.76
N ILE A 287 -9.59 -11.20 -9.68
CA ILE A 287 -8.15 -11.35 -9.83
C ILE A 287 -7.74 -11.06 -11.28
N PHE A 288 -6.63 -10.36 -11.44
CA PHE A 288 -6.02 -10.10 -12.74
C PHE A 288 -4.52 -10.37 -12.68
N GLU A 289 -4.03 -11.24 -13.54
CA GLU A 289 -2.61 -11.59 -13.66
C GLU A 289 -1.99 -10.91 -14.88
N THR A 290 -0.85 -10.23 -14.68
CA THR A 290 -0.09 -9.63 -15.78
C THR A 290 1.04 -10.57 -16.20
N GLU A 291 0.92 -11.13 -17.40
CA GLU A 291 1.90 -12.05 -17.98
C GLU A 291 3.26 -11.38 -18.22
N GLY A 292 4.35 -12.12 -17.99
CA GLY A 292 5.73 -11.72 -18.28
C GLY A 292 6.30 -10.64 -17.36
N GLU A 293 5.54 -10.15 -16.36
CA GLU A 293 6.00 -9.13 -15.44
C GLU A 293 6.39 -9.70 -14.08
N ASP A 294 7.21 -8.94 -13.35
CA ASP A 294 7.66 -9.24 -11.99
C ASP A 294 7.03 -8.26 -10.98
N HIS A 295 7.41 -8.39 -9.72
CA HIS A 295 6.89 -7.67 -8.58
C HIS A 295 6.84 -6.15 -8.81
N VAL A 296 5.67 -5.56 -8.62
CA VAL A 296 5.36 -4.11 -8.71
C VAL A 296 5.93 -3.38 -9.94
N PHE A 297 6.03 -4.06 -11.07
CA PHE A 297 6.59 -3.53 -12.32
C PHE A 297 6.00 -2.16 -12.72
N HIS A 298 4.72 -1.92 -12.42
CA HIS A 298 4.00 -0.70 -12.74
C HIS A 298 4.49 0.54 -11.98
N ILE A 299 5.17 0.34 -10.83
CA ILE A 299 5.81 1.42 -10.08
C ILE A 299 7.12 1.85 -10.77
N PHE A 300 7.91 0.88 -11.27
CA PHE A 300 9.20 1.16 -11.90
C PHE A 300 9.07 1.73 -13.32
N ASP A 301 8.06 1.28 -14.07
CA ASP A 301 7.75 1.80 -15.43
C ASP A 301 6.25 2.01 -15.63
N PRO A 302 5.68 3.10 -15.09
CA PRO A 302 4.25 3.39 -15.21
C PRO A 302 3.82 3.69 -16.64
N ASN A 303 4.75 3.96 -17.54
CA ASN A 303 4.48 4.29 -18.94
C ASN A 303 4.45 3.06 -19.86
N CYS A 304 4.91 1.89 -19.44
CA CYS A 304 4.81 0.69 -20.26
C CYS A 304 3.35 0.28 -20.49
N GLN A 305 3.11 -0.43 -21.59
CA GLN A 305 1.74 -0.80 -21.99
C GLN A 305 1.01 -1.64 -20.94
N LYS A 306 1.72 -2.55 -20.25
CA LYS A 306 1.13 -3.43 -19.24
C LYS A 306 0.79 -2.66 -17.96
N ALA A 307 1.62 -1.70 -17.55
CA ALA A 307 1.31 -0.79 -16.44
C ALA A 307 0.06 0.05 -16.74
N LYS A 308 -0.07 0.58 -17.96
CA LYS A 308 -1.27 1.29 -18.38
C LYS A 308 -2.53 0.42 -18.32
N ILE A 309 -2.43 -0.86 -18.70
CA ILE A 309 -3.55 -1.81 -18.59
C ILE A 309 -3.92 -2.05 -17.13
N LEU A 310 -2.93 -2.25 -16.25
CA LEU A 310 -3.14 -2.43 -14.82
C LEU A 310 -3.80 -1.19 -14.20
N ILE A 311 -3.29 0.02 -14.51
CA ILE A 311 -3.84 1.29 -14.04
C ILE A 311 -5.29 1.47 -14.50
N LYS A 312 -5.60 1.19 -15.77
CA LYS A 312 -6.98 1.22 -16.29
C LYS A 312 -7.91 0.23 -15.59
N ARG A 313 -7.42 -0.97 -15.29
CA ARG A 313 -8.20 -1.96 -14.55
C ARG A 313 -8.52 -1.47 -13.15
N LEU A 314 -7.53 -0.90 -12.44
CA LEU A 314 -7.71 -0.32 -11.12
C LEU A 314 -8.65 0.90 -11.16
N ALA A 315 -8.50 1.79 -12.15
CA ALA A 315 -9.38 2.94 -12.35
C ALA A 315 -10.84 2.51 -12.60
N SER A 316 -11.06 1.50 -13.45
CA SER A 316 -12.39 0.92 -13.68
C SER A 316 -13.00 0.34 -12.40
N PHE A 317 -12.21 -0.37 -11.59
CA PHE A 317 -12.64 -0.92 -10.31
C PHE A 317 -13.06 0.16 -9.31
N ILE A 318 -12.35 1.28 -9.25
CA ILE A 318 -12.66 2.40 -8.34
C ILE A 318 -13.95 3.11 -8.79
N ASN A 319 -14.19 3.23 -10.09
CA ASN A 319 -15.30 4.01 -10.68
C ASN A 319 -16.59 3.19 -10.88
N GLN A 320 -16.60 1.90 -10.60
CA GLN A 320 -17.80 1.06 -10.53
C GLN A 320 -18.55 1.31 -9.20
#